data_8550e5f1d6090ede3c38ffb1b5dc9c06
#
_entry.id   8550e5f1d6090ede3c38ffb1b5dc9c06
#
_cell.length_a   1.000
_cell.length_b   1.000
_cell.length_c   1.000
_cell.angle_alpha   90.00
_cell.angle_beta   90.00
_cell.angle_gamma   90.00
#
_symmetry.space_group_name_H-M   'P 1'
#
loop_
_entity.id
_entity.type
_entity.pdbx_description
1 polymer ?
#
loop_
_entity_poly.entity_id
_entity_poly.type
_entity_poly.pdbx_seq_one_letter_code
_entity_poly.pdbx_strand_id
1 'polypeptide(L)'
;VAGDSCLGLEVLSKVTDDDIKAAKDLMAKDIITVSLKEGVENLDIEIVADDDNGNTVDVEIKNKHTNIVKVTKNDEVIHIDNCYTHTPEYGNYDELSVKDIFEYANNVDLDEVKDLLEKQITLNSDISDEGLTGKWGVAMGKILMEEDDSIRTKAKARAAAGSDARMSGCSLPVVINAGSGNQGITCTMPLVVFANEKNYDRETLYRGLLVTNLVALHIKRFIGRLSAFCGVTSAGVAAGAGICYMETKDLDLIEKTIGNALMIASGMICDGAKASCAAKIATAVDAGISGYYLAKNNRNFEAGDGLLKDDIEETIRSIGYVAKEGMKETDIIVLNTMLSLIHISEPTRLLSIS
;
A
#
# COMPACT_ATOMS: atom_id res chain seq x y z
N VAL A 1 -2.96 -22.80 10.56
CA VAL A 1 -2.97 -23.67 11.76
C VAL A 1 -3.93 -23.12 12.81
N ALA A 2 -3.93 -21.84 13.09
CA ALA A 2 -4.74 -21.22 14.13
C ALA A 2 -5.94 -20.42 13.61
N GLY A 3 -6.03 -20.19 12.32
CA GLY A 3 -7.08 -19.36 11.71
C GLY A 3 -8.35 -20.13 11.38
N ASP A 4 -9.47 -19.40 11.23
CA ASP A 4 -10.75 -19.92 10.76
C ASP A 4 -10.86 -19.74 9.24
N SER A 5 -10.64 -20.81 8.49
CA SER A 5 -10.65 -20.79 7.01
C SER A 5 -11.99 -20.35 6.41
N CYS A 6 -13.10 -20.46 7.14
CA CYS A 6 -14.41 -20.03 6.69
C CYS A 6 -14.52 -18.50 6.57
N LEU A 7 -13.59 -17.74 7.18
CA LEU A 7 -13.57 -16.28 7.16
C LEU A 7 -12.80 -15.71 5.96
N GLY A 8 -12.24 -16.53 5.08
CA GLY A 8 -11.53 -16.06 3.89
C GLY A 8 -10.35 -15.12 4.24
N LEU A 9 -10.37 -13.89 3.75
CA LEU A 9 -9.32 -12.90 4.03
C LEU A 9 -9.26 -12.46 5.50
N GLU A 10 -10.32 -12.70 6.28
CA GLU A 10 -10.38 -12.43 7.73
C GLU A 10 -10.00 -13.65 8.58
N VAL A 11 -9.33 -14.63 8.01
CA VAL A 11 -8.93 -15.92 8.62
C VAL A 11 -8.28 -15.77 10.00
N LEU A 12 -7.61 -14.66 10.29
CA LEU A 12 -6.94 -14.40 11.56
C LEU A 12 -7.75 -13.52 12.54
N SER A 13 -8.94 -13.05 12.16
CA SER A 13 -9.71 -12.08 12.97
C SER A 13 -10.18 -12.60 14.33
N LYS A 14 -10.26 -13.93 14.48
CA LYS A 14 -10.71 -14.61 15.71
C LYS A 14 -9.58 -15.35 16.45
N VAL A 15 -8.33 -15.16 16.05
CA VAL A 15 -7.18 -15.82 16.67
C VAL A 15 -7.00 -15.33 18.09
N THR A 16 -6.87 -16.25 19.03
CA THR A 16 -6.67 -16.00 20.46
C THR A 16 -5.18 -16.09 20.84
N ASP A 17 -4.84 -15.66 22.05
CA ASP A 17 -3.48 -15.80 22.59
C ASP A 17 -3.04 -17.28 22.68
N ASP A 18 -3.97 -18.20 22.96
CA ASP A 18 -3.69 -19.63 22.99
C ASP A 18 -3.40 -20.18 21.59
N ASP A 19 -4.11 -19.72 20.57
CA ASP A 19 -3.85 -20.06 19.17
C ASP A 19 -2.48 -19.55 18.72
N ILE A 20 -2.12 -18.33 19.10
CA ILE A 20 -0.81 -17.74 18.83
C ILE A 20 0.29 -18.57 19.49
N LYS A 21 0.09 -19.00 20.74
CA LYS A 21 1.03 -19.86 21.44
C LYS A 21 1.18 -21.20 20.73
N ALA A 22 0.08 -21.85 20.37
CA ALA A 22 0.10 -23.13 19.65
C ALA A 22 0.82 -23.00 18.31
N ALA A 23 0.59 -21.92 17.56
CA ALA A 23 1.29 -21.66 16.30
C ALA A 23 2.80 -21.49 16.51
N LYS A 24 3.23 -20.76 17.56
CA LYS A 24 4.65 -20.60 17.92
C LYS A 24 5.29 -21.94 18.32
N ASP A 25 4.60 -22.76 19.09
CA ASP A 25 5.08 -24.07 19.49
C ASP A 25 5.24 -25.01 18.27
N LEU A 26 4.37 -24.86 17.26
CA LEU A 26 4.51 -25.58 15.99
C LEU A 26 5.70 -25.10 15.17
N MET A 27 5.86 -23.78 15.05
CA MET A 27 7.01 -23.17 14.34
C MET A 27 8.34 -23.58 14.96
N ALA A 28 8.41 -23.71 16.28
CA ALA A 28 9.61 -24.15 17.01
C ALA A 28 10.04 -25.59 16.69
N LYS A 29 9.18 -26.39 16.04
CA LYS A 29 9.49 -27.76 15.62
C LYS A 29 10.22 -27.84 14.27
N ASP A 30 10.54 -26.71 13.66
CA ASP A 30 11.22 -26.63 12.34
C ASP A 30 10.51 -27.41 11.23
N ILE A 31 9.18 -27.40 11.25
CA ILE A 31 8.32 -28.11 10.29
C ILE A 31 7.86 -27.22 9.13
N ILE A 32 8.27 -25.96 9.10
CA ILE A 32 7.88 -24.98 8.08
C ILE A 32 9.12 -24.60 7.29
N THR A 33 9.10 -24.86 5.98
CA THR A 33 10.14 -24.42 5.06
C THR A 33 9.57 -23.38 4.11
N VAL A 34 10.30 -22.28 3.91
CA VAL A 34 9.94 -21.22 2.97
C VAL A 34 11.07 -21.06 1.95
N SER A 35 10.73 -21.11 0.68
CA SER A 35 11.70 -20.98 -0.41
C SER A 35 11.17 -20.05 -1.51
N LEU A 36 12.10 -19.46 -2.28
CA LEU A 36 11.76 -18.69 -3.48
C LEU A 36 11.47 -19.65 -4.64
N LYS A 37 10.32 -19.49 -5.29
CA LYS A 37 9.96 -20.17 -6.53
C LYS A 37 10.47 -19.34 -7.70
N GLU A 38 11.42 -19.86 -8.44
CA GLU A 38 12.06 -19.16 -9.56
C GLU A 38 11.30 -19.36 -10.88
N GLY A 39 11.40 -18.36 -11.78
CA GLY A 39 10.85 -18.46 -13.13
C GLY A 39 9.32 -18.37 -13.23
N VAL A 40 8.67 -17.85 -12.21
CA VAL A 40 7.22 -17.69 -12.12
C VAL A 40 6.78 -16.23 -12.20
N GLU A 41 5.48 -16.00 -12.27
CA GLU A 41 4.85 -14.68 -12.22
C GLU A 41 5.15 -13.97 -10.89
N ASN A 42 5.04 -12.63 -10.87
CA ASN A 42 5.36 -11.80 -9.69
C ASN A 42 4.54 -12.16 -8.43
N LEU A 43 3.35 -12.70 -8.58
CA LEU A 43 2.56 -13.28 -7.50
C LEU A 43 2.24 -14.73 -7.84
N ASP A 44 3.03 -15.64 -7.34
CA ASP A 44 2.83 -17.07 -7.39
C ASP A 44 3.16 -17.63 -6.00
N ILE A 45 2.16 -18.17 -5.33
CA ILE A 45 2.27 -18.73 -3.98
C ILE A 45 1.83 -20.18 -4.07
N GLU A 46 2.72 -21.09 -3.73
CA GLU A 46 2.42 -22.51 -3.60
C GLU A 46 2.59 -22.94 -2.14
N ILE A 47 1.59 -23.58 -1.60
CA ILE A 47 1.58 -24.07 -0.21
C ILE A 47 1.30 -25.56 -0.23
N VAL A 48 2.28 -26.32 0.20
CA VAL A 48 2.14 -27.77 0.41
C VAL A 48 2.08 -28.04 1.91
N ALA A 49 1.09 -28.81 2.33
CA ALA A 49 0.91 -29.21 3.73
C ALA A 49 0.68 -30.72 3.83
N ASP A 50 1.48 -31.36 4.67
CA ASP A 50 1.37 -32.78 4.98
C ASP A 50 0.85 -32.99 6.42
N ASP A 51 0.05 -34.01 6.65
CA ASP A 51 -0.37 -34.42 7.98
C ASP A 51 0.32 -35.72 8.43
N ASP A 52 0.23 -36.03 9.73
CA ASP A 52 0.82 -37.26 10.32
C ASP A 52 0.19 -38.55 9.80
N ASN A 53 -0.91 -38.49 9.04
CA ASN A 53 -1.59 -39.65 8.45
C ASN A 53 -1.17 -39.89 6.98
N GLY A 54 -0.24 -39.09 6.46
CA GLY A 54 0.24 -39.17 5.09
C GLY A 54 -0.68 -38.55 4.06
N ASN A 55 -1.57 -37.62 4.48
CA ASN A 55 -2.32 -36.83 3.53
C ASN A 55 -1.50 -35.56 3.15
N THR A 56 -1.52 -35.26 1.88
CA THR A 56 -0.89 -34.05 1.31
C THR A 56 -1.95 -33.16 0.67
N VAL A 57 -1.89 -31.87 0.93
CA VAL A 57 -2.68 -30.84 0.23
C VAL A 57 -1.73 -29.82 -0.38
N ASP A 58 -1.92 -29.53 -1.66
CA ASP A 58 -1.20 -28.49 -2.40
C ASP A 58 -2.19 -27.44 -2.91
N VAL A 59 -1.90 -26.16 -2.63
CA VAL A 59 -2.71 -25.02 -3.05
C VAL A 59 -1.82 -24.02 -3.78
N GLU A 60 -2.23 -23.65 -4.99
CA GLU A 60 -1.53 -22.65 -5.81
C GLU A 60 -2.41 -21.40 -6.02
N ILE A 61 -1.83 -20.24 -5.73
CA ILE A 61 -2.46 -18.92 -5.87
C ILE A 61 -1.63 -18.08 -6.85
N LYS A 62 -2.26 -17.51 -7.89
CA LYS A 62 -1.55 -16.71 -8.90
C LYS A 62 -2.21 -15.36 -9.17
N ASN A 63 -1.39 -14.36 -9.42
CA ASN A 63 -1.73 -12.99 -9.86
C ASN A 63 -2.58 -12.15 -8.91
N LYS A 64 -3.43 -12.74 -8.09
CA LYS A 64 -4.25 -12.08 -7.07
C LYS A 64 -4.25 -12.92 -5.80
N HIS A 65 -4.27 -12.29 -4.64
CA HIS A 65 -4.25 -12.98 -3.35
C HIS A 65 -5.45 -13.94 -3.12
N THR A 66 -6.55 -13.72 -3.83
CA THR A 66 -7.77 -14.53 -3.76
C THR A 66 -7.93 -15.50 -4.92
N ASN A 67 -6.98 -15.51 -5.86
CA ASN A 67 -7.08 -16.33 -7.07
C ASN A 67 -6.40 -17.68 -6.87
N ILE A 68 -7.14 -18.62 -6.30
CA ILE A 68 -6.71 -20.03 -6.15
C ILE A 68 -6.86 -20.70 -7.52
N VAL A 69 -5.73 -20.97 -8.16
CA VAL A 69 -5.71 -21.58 -9.52
C VAL A 69 -5.70 -23.09 -9.49
N LYS A 70 -5.23 -23.71 -8.39
CA LYS A 70 -5.16 -25.17 -8.27
C LYS A 70 -5.25 -25.59 -6.80
N VAL A 71 -5.97 -26.67 -6.55
CA VAL A 71 -5.94 -27.38 -5.27
C VAL A 71 -5.86 -28.88 -5.57
N THR A 72 -4.88 -29.56 -4.97
CA THR A 72 -4.79 -31.03 -5.00
C THR A 72 -4.85 -31.58 -3.58
N LYS A 73 -5.35 -32.81 -3.46
CA LYS A 73 -5.31 -33.57 -2.23
C LYS A 73 -4.93 -35.03 -2.55
N ASN A 74 -3.84 -35.53 -1.99
CA ASN A 74 -3.33 -36.87 -2.23
C ASN A 74 -3.21 -37.18 -3.73
N ASP A 75 -2.59 -36.24 -4.48
CA ASP A 75 -2.41 -36.27 -5.94
C ASP A 75 -3.71 -36.15 -6.78
N GLU A 76 -4.89 -36.09 -6.15
CA GLU A 76 -6.15 -35.85 -6.85
C GLU A 76 -6.40 -34.35 -6.97
N VAL A 77 -6.62 -33.86 -8.20
CA VAL A 77 -6.98 -32.46 -8.47
C VAL A 77 -8.45 -32.25 -8.08
N ILE A 78 -8.69 -31.49 -7.00
CA ILE A 78 -10.04 -31.19 -6.50
C ILE A 78 -10.55 -29.81 -6.98
N HIS A 79 -9.64 -28.94 -7.42
CA HIS A 79 -9.96 -27.66 -8.03
C HIS A 79 -8.89 -27.26 -9.03
N ILE A 80 -9.31 -26.81 -10.20
CA ILE A 80 -8.44 -26.17 -11.19
C ILE A 80 -9.21 -25.03 -11.85
N ASP A 81 -8.65 -23.84 -11.81
CA ASP A 81 -9.16 -22.69 -12.54
C ASP A 81 -8.30 -22.47 -13.79
N ASN A 82 -8.85 -22.87 -14.94
CA ASN A 82 -8.23 -22.69 -16.26
C ASN A 82 -8.59 -21.32 -16.89
N CYS A 83 -9.48 -20.55 -16.27
CA CYS A 83 -9.87 -19.23 -16.76
C CYS A 83 -8.89 -18.16 -16.32
N TYR A 84 -7.65 -18.31 -16.74
CA TYR A 84 -6.60 -17.32 -16.60
C TYR A 84 -6.83 -16.19 -17.61
N THR A 85 -7.97 -15.53 -17.51
CA THR A 85 -8.18 -14.33 -18.29
C THR A 85 -7.52 -13.16 -17.57
N HIS A 86 -6.53 -12.55 -18.20
CA HIS A 86 -6.13 -11.18 -17.94
C HIS A 86 -7.32 -10.23 -18.25
N THR A 87 -8.42 -10.40 -17.54
CA THR A 87 -9.43 -9.34 -17.54
C THR A 87 -8.83 -8.19 -16.74
N PRO A 88 -8.68 -7.01 -17.34
CA PRO A 88 -8.39 -5.83 -16.58
C PRO A 88 -9.45 -5.73 -15.49
N GLU A 89 -9.04 -5.76 -14.24
CA GLU A 89 -9.96 -5.80 -13.10
C GLU A 89 -10.82 -4.55 -13.00
N TYR A 90 -10.45 -3.50 -13.71
CA TYR A 90 -11.00 -2.18 -13.67
C TYR A 90 -10.78 -1.49 -15.02
N GLY A 91 -11.75 -1.36 -15.85
CA GLY A 91 -11.80 -0.49 -17.03
C GLY A 91 -10.52 -0.34 -17.88
N ASN A 92 -10.56 0.52 -18.86
CA ASN A 92 -9.38 0.86 -19.66
C ASN A 92 -8.60 1.99 -19.01
N TYR A 93 -7.59 1.65 -18.19
CA TYR A 93 -6.71 2.65 -17.56
C TYR A 93 -5.69 3.27 -18.54
N ASP A 94 -5.57 2.76 -19.76
CA ASP A 94 -4.52 3.20 -20.69
C ASP A 94 -4.71 4.66 -21.13
N GLU A 95 -5.93 5.16 -21.02
CA GLU A 95 -6.31 6.52 -21.37
C GLU A 95 -6.31 7.48 -20.17
N LEU A 96 -6.13 6.99 -18.93
CA LEU A 96 -6.16 7.84 -17.73
C LEU A 96 -4.94 8.74 -17.66
N SER A 97 -5.14 10.04 -17.45
CA SER A 97 -4.13 11.05 -17.23
C SER A 97 -4.41 11.87 -15.96
N VAL A 98 -3.41 12.62 -15.46
CA VAL A 98 -3.60 13.55 -14.33
C VAL A 98 -4.68 14.59 -14.67
N LYS A 99 -4.73 15.05 -15.92
CA LYS A 99 -5.76 15.96 -16.39
C LYS A 99 -7.16 15.36 -16.33
N ASP A 100 -7.34 14.12 -16.81
CA ASP A 100 -8.65 13.44 -16.76
C ASP A 100 -9.10 13.20 -15.32
N ILE A 101 -8.17 12.86 -14.43
CA ILE A 101 -8.43 12.74 -12.99
C ILE A 101 -8.91 14.05 -12.41
N PHE A 102 -8.26 15.16 -12.75
CA PHE A 102 -8.66 16.50 -12.32
C PHE A 102 -10.05 16.87 -12.83
N GLU A 103 -10.32 16.64 -14.12
CA GLU A 103 -11.63 16.91 -14.71
C GLU A 103 -12.74 16.04 -14.10
N TYR A 104 -12.46 14.75 -13.88
CA TYR A 104 -13.39 13.85 -13.20
C TYR A 104 -13.71 14.31 -11.78
N ALA A 105 -12.69 14.65 -10.99
CA ALA A 105 -12.86 15.11 -9.62
C ALA A 105 -13.69 16.41 -9.53
N ASN A 106 -13.62 17.28 -10.55
CA ASN A 106 -14.43 18.51 -10.59
C ASN A 106 -15.90 18.26 -10.98
N ASN A 107 -16.18 17.25 -11.83
CA ASN A 107 -17.46 17.11 -12.50
C ASN A 107 -18.31 15.93 -12.03
N VAL A 108 -17.72 14.93 -11.35
CA VAL A 108 -18.44 13.73 -10.90
C VAL A 108 -19.56 14.09 -9.93
N ASP A 109 -20.70 13.41 -10.06
CA ASP A 109 -21.75 13.44 -9.06
C ASP A 109 -21.25 12.72 -7.79
N LEU A 110 -21.11 13.47 -6.72
CA LEU A 110 -20.56 12.92 -5.47
C LEU A 110 -21.47 11.85 -4.84
N ASP A 111 -22.74 11.83 -5.15
CA ASP A 111 -23.63 10.77 -4.64
C ASP A 111 -23.25 9.38 -5.17
N GLU A 112 -22.56 9.28 -6.32
CA GLU A 112 -22.06 8.01 -6.85
C GLU A 112 -20.88 7.43 -6.06
N VAL A 113 -20.10 8.27 -5.39
CA VAL A 113 -18.82 7.89 -4.76
C VAL A 113 -18.77 8.11 -3.25
N LYS A 114 -19.74 8.87 -2.72
CA LYS A 114 -19.81 9.32 -1.34
C LYS A 114 -19.71 8.17 -0.33
N ASP A 115 -20.49 7.11 -0.51
CA ASP A 115 -20.54 6.00 0.45
C ASP A 115 -19.18 5.29 0.55
N LEU A 116 -18.47 5.14 -0.59
CA LEU A 116 -17.12 4.57 -0.61
C LEU A 116 -16.14 5.49 0.11
N LEU A 117 -16.19 6.80 -0.16
CA LEU A 117 -15.28 7.78 0.44
C LEU A 117 -15.52 7.93 1.94
N GLU A 118 -16.79 7.93 2.40
CA GLU A 118 -17.10 7.95 3.84
C GLU A 118 -16.61 6.68 4.53
N LYS A 119 -16.79 5.52 3.92
CA LYS A 119 -16.22 4.27 4.43
C LYS A 119 -14.70 4.35 4.51
N GLN A 120 -14.03 4.89 3.50
CA GLN A 120 -12.59 5.10 3.48
C GLN A 120 -12.13 6.03 4.61
N ILE A 121 -12.81 7.17 4.78
CA ILE A 121 -12.49 8.13 5.86
C ILE A 121 -12.64 7.46 7.22
N THR A 122 -13.78 6.81 7.47
CA THR A 122 -14.10 6.21 8.76
C THR A 122 -13.11 5.11 9.12
N LEU A 123 -12.99 4.06 8.29
CA LEU A 123 -12.17 2.89 8.63
C LEU A 123 -10.67 3.23 8.74
N ASN A 124 -10.18 4.11 7.86
CA ASN A 124 -8.77 4.48 7.89
C ASN A 124 -8.46 5.46 9.05
N SER A 125 -9.47 6.23 9.51
CA SER A 125 -9.33 7.03 10.73
C SER A 125 -9.31 6.17 11.99
N ASP A 126 -10.20 5.18 12.09
CA ASP A 126 -10.30 4.29 13.25
C ASP A 126 -8.97 3.56 13.52
N ILE A 127 -8.37 2.98 12.48
CA ILE A 127 -7.06 2.30 12.66
C ILE A 127 -5.93 3.29 12.92
N SER A 128 -6.01 4.51 12.39
CA SER A 128 -5.06 5.58 12.70
C SER A 128 -5.15 6.03 14.16
N ASP A 129 -6.37 6.16 14.69
CA ASP A 129 -6.61 6.50 16.09
C ASP A 129 -6.09 5.41 17.02
N GLU A 130 -6.34 4.14 16.68
CA GLU A 130 -5.80 3.00 17.42
C GLU A 130 -4.26 3.00 17.40
N GLY A 131 -3.63 3.29 16.26
CA GLY A 131 -2.17 3.37 16.15
C GLY A 131 -1.54 4.47 17.01
N LEU A 132 -2.25 5.59 17.20
CA LEU A 132 -1.78 6.68 18.07
C LEU A 132 -1.75 6.31 19.55
N THR A 133 -2.40 5.22 19.98
CA THR A 133 -2.30 4.75 21.37
C THR A 133 -0.86 4.40 21.79
N GLY A 134 0.02 4.15 20.81
CA GLY A 134 1.42 3.78 21.02
C GLY A 134 1.65 2.32 21.42
N LYS A 135 0.62 1.47 21.32
CA LYS A 135 0.71 0.02 21.64
C LYS A 135 1.24 -0.80 20.49
N TRP A 136 1.32 -0.22 19.29
CA TRP A 136 1.54 -0.92 18.04
C TRP A 136 2.91 -0.58 17.42
N GLY A 137 3.58 -1.60 16.90
CA GLY A 137 4.81 -1.48 16.11
C GLY A 137 5.92 -0.73 16.84
N VAL A 138 6.49 0.25 16.15
CA VAL A 138 7.52 1.15 16.70
C VAL A 138 6.92 2.47 17.21
N ALA A 139 5.58 2.60 17.16
CA ALA A 139 4.84 3.79 17.56
C ALA A 139 5.29 5.07 16.82
N MET A 140 5.65 4.94 15.53
CA MET A 140 6.16 6.05 14.72
C MET A 140 5.19 7.22 14.66
N GLY A 141 3.88 6.92 14.49
CA GLY A 141 2.85 7.95 14.47
C GLY A 141 2.78 8.73 15.78
N LYS A 142 2.81 8.03 16.91
CA LYS A 142 2.81 8.66 18.23
C LYS A 142 4.04 9.53 18.46
N ILE A 143 5.24 9.00 18.14
CA ILE A 143 6.50 9.75 18.29
C ILE A 143 6.45 11.05 17.50
N LEU A 144 5.97 11.03 16.24
CA LEU A 144 5.83 12.22 15.43
C LEU A 144 4.84 13.23 16.03
N MET A 145 3.72 12.78 16.60
CA MET A 145 2.75 13.67 17.27
C MET A 145 3.32 14.34 18.52
N GLU A 146 4.31 13.73 19.16
CA GLU A 146 5.00 14.29 20.33
C GLU A 146 6.11 15.29 19.93
N GLU A 147 6.55 15.27 18.65
CA GLU A 147 7.65 16.12 18.15
C GLU A 147 7.22 17.56 17.91
N ASP A 148 6.13 17.76 17.16
CA ASP A 148 5.55 19.09 16.92
C ASP A 148 4.06 19.01 16.55
N ASP A 149 3.33 20.13 16.64
CA ASP A 149 1.89 20.25 16.40
C ASP A 149 1.55 20.81 15.02
N SER A 150 2.51 20.86 14.08
CA SER A 150 2.26 21.37 12.73
C SER A 150 1.33 20.45 11.95
N ILE A 151 0.52 21.03 11.05
CA ILE A 151 -0.35 20.28 10.15
C ILE A 151 0.43 19.25 9.34
N ARG A 152 1.66 19.57 8.95
CA ARG A 152 2.57 18.68 8.24
C ARG A 152 2.91 17.46 9.08
N THR A 153 3.29 17.65 10.33
CA THR A 153 3.62 16.54 11.24
C THR A 153 2.40 15.73 11.59
N LYS A 154 1.26 16.34 11.88
CA LYS A 154 -0.01 15.64 12.10
C LYS A 154 -0.38 14.75 10.90
N ALA A 155 -0.24 15.24 9.68
CA ALA A 155 -0.54 14.48 8.46
C ALA A 155 0.34 13.23 8.32
N LYS A 156 1.66 13.36 8.53
CA LYS A 156 2.60 12.24 8.55
C LYS A 156 2.29 11.25 9.68
N ALA A 157 2.08 11.78 10.87
CA ALA A 157 1.85 11.00 12.09
C ALA A 157 0.61 10.13 11.99
N ARG A 158 -0.50 10.70 11.52
CA ARG A 158 -1.77 9.98 11.35
C ARG A 158 -1.67 8.84 10.33
N ALA A 159 -0.98 9.08 9.22
CA ALA A 159 -0.75 8.03 8.22
C ALA A 159 0.19 6.93 8.74
N ALA A 160 1.27 7.30 9.45
CA ALA A 160 2.20 6.36 10.07
C ALA A 160 1.52 5.52 11.16
N ALA A 161 0.69 6.12 12.01
CA ALA A 161 -0.01 5.45 13.09
C ALA A 161 -0.92 4.31 12.60
N GLY A 162 -1.70 4.56 11.54
CA GLY A 162 -2.53 3.50 10.95
C GLY A 162 -1.69 2.32 10.44
N SER A 163 -0.50 2.59 9.92
CA SER A 163 0.44 1.55 9.51
C SER A 163 1.10 0.85 10.71
N ASP A 164 1.45 1.57 11.79
CA ASP A 164 1.95 0.95 13.02
C ASP A 164 0.97 -0.11 13.53
N ALA A 165 -0.31 0.22 13.63
CA ALA A 165 -1.36 -0.71 14.04
C ALA A 165 -1.50 -1.87 13.05
N ARG A 166 -1.67 -1.56 11.75
CA ARG A 166 -1.90 -2.58 10.72
C ARG A 166 -0.75 -3.57 10.58
N MET A 167 0.50 -3.10 10.56
CA MET A 167 1.68 -3.96 10.39
C MET A 167 2.00 -4.78 11.64
N SER A 168 1.34 -4.49 12.75
CA SER A 168 1.50 -5.21 14.02
C SER A 168 0.32 -6.13 14.35
N GLY A 169 -0.62 -6.31 13.40
CA GLY A 169 -1.70 -7.28 13.53
C GLY A 169 -2.99 -6.72 14.16
N CYS A 170 -3.20 -5.41 14.17
CA CYS A 170 -4.48 -4.83 14.54
C CYS A 170 -5.59 -5.35 13.62
N SER A 171 -6.70 -5.81 14.20
CA SER A 171 -7.81 -6.43 13.47
C SER A 171 -8.79 -5.41 12.85
N LEU A 172 -8.60 -4.12 13.06
CA LEU A 172 -9.46 -3.10 12.47
C LEU A 172 -9.33 -3.11 10.94
N PRO A 173 -10.46 -3.09 10.22
CA PRO A 173 -10.47 -3.08 8.76
C PRO A 173 -9.99 -1.75 8.21
N VAL A 174 -9.50 -1.77 6.97
CA VAL A 174 -9.08 -0.57 6.22
C VAL A 174 -9.66 -0.58 4.82
N VAL A 175 -9.87 0.60 4.24
CA VAL A 175 -10.11 0.73 2.80
C VAL A 175 -8.76 0.85 2.10
N ILE A 176 -8.53 -0.05 1.15
CA ILE A 176 -7.26 -0.18 0.40
C ILE A 176 -7.18 0.81 -0.77
N ASN A 177 -5.96 1.09 -1.22
CA ASN A 177 -5.69 1.67 -2.53
C ASN A 177 -4.63 0.81 -3.24
N ALA A 178 -4.77 0.59 -4.53
CA ALA A 178 -3.86 -0.22 -5.34
C ALA A 178 -3.50 -1.60 -4.72
N GLY A 179 -4.46 -2.25 -4.04
CA GLY A 179 -4.30 -3.55 -3.41
C GLY A 179 -3.59 -3.54 -2.06
N SER A 180 -3.33 -2.37 -1.46
CA SER A 180 -2.63 -2.24 -0.19
C SER A 180 -3.37 -1.35 0.81
N GLY A 181 -3.57 -1.85 2.05
CA GLY A 181 -4.13 -1.06 3.15
C GLY A 181 -3.25 0.11 3.55
N ASN A 182 -1.93 -0.08 3.56
CA ASN A 182 -1.00 1.02 3.83
C ASN A 182 -1.11 2.14 2.80
N GLN A 183 -1.30 1.82 1.53
CA GLN A 183 -1.54 2.84 0.51
C GLN A 183 -2.88 3.55 0.72
N GLY A 184 -3.94 2.80 1.06
CA GLY A 184 -5.24 3.40 1.40
C GLY A 184 -5.16 4.37 2.58
N ILE A 185 -4.50 4.00 3.67
CA ILE A 185 -4.27 4.87 4.84
C ILE A 185 -3.46 6.11 4.43
N THR A 186 -2.41 5.93 3.63
CA THR A 186 -1.55 7.03 3.14
C THR A 186 -2.30 8.00 2.24
N CYS A 187 -3.21 7.52 1.40
CA CYS A 187 -4.08 8.37 0.58
C CYS A 187 -5.13 9.12 1.40
N THR A 188 -5.54 8.58 2.55
CA THR A 188 -6.68 9.13 3.32
C THR A 188 -6.24 10.12 4.39
N MET A 189 -5.35 9.69 5.27
CA MET A 189 -5.10 10.41 6.52
C MET A 189 -4.53 11.80 6.36
N PRO A 190 -3.60 12.07 5.43
CA PRO A 190 -3.10 13.44 5.21
C PRO A 190 -4.22 14.42 4.82
N LEU A 191 -5.16 13.97 3.97
CA LEU A 191 -6.26 14.82 3.52
C LEU A 191 -7.27 15.08 4.64
N VAL A 192 -7.59 14.04 5.43
CA VAL A 192 -8.47 14.19 6.62
C VAL A 192 -7.88 15.21 7.60
N VAL A 193 -6.56 15.14 7.85
CA VAL A 193 -5.88 16.12 8.70
C VAL A 193 -5.97 17.52 8.13
N PHE A 194 -5.65 17.72 6.86
CA PHE A 194 -5.73 19.03 6.22
C PHE A 194 -7.17 19.57 6.22
N ALA A 195 -8.16 18.73 5.93
CA ALA A 195 -9.56 19.16 5.94
C ALA A 195 -10.00 19.61 7.34
N ASN A 196 -9.62 18.87 8.38
CA ASN A 196 -9.97 19.22 9.77
C ASN A 196 -9.26 20.51 10.23
N GLU A 197 -7.95 20.61 10.02
CA GLU A 197 -7.15 21.78 10.45
C GLU A 197 -7.51 23.08 9.69
N LYS A 198 -7.96 22.94 8.44
CA LYS A 198 -8.35 24.06 7.57
C LYS A 198 -9.86 24.33 7.58
N ASN A 199 -10.65 23.50 8.26
CA ASN A 199 -12.11 23.55 8.29
C ASN A 199 -12.74 23.47 6.87
N TYR A 200 -12.20 22.61 6.00
CA TYR A 200 -12.81 22.36 4.70
C TYR A 200 -14.10 21.55 4.85
N ASP A 201 -15.06 21.82 3.98
CA ASP A 201 -16.28 21.04 3.90
C ASP A 201 -16.07 19.61 3.36
N ARG A 202 -17.10 18.79 3.49
CA ARG A 202 -17.04 17.40 3.04
C ARG A 202 -16.86 17.27 1.53
N GLU A 203 -17.45 18.17 0.75
CA GLU A 203 -17.31 18.17 -0.70
C GLU A 203 -15.83 18.36 -1.10
N THR A 204 -15.17 19.35 -0.51
CA THR A 204 -13.74 19.61 -0.76
C THR A 204 -12.88 18.40 -0.41
N LEU A 205 -13.15 17.75 0.73
CA LEU A 205 -12.44 16.54 1.14
C LEU A 205 -12.69 15.38 0.16
N TYR A 206 -13.93 15.12 -0.25
CA TYR A 206 -14.25 14.03 -1.18
C TYR A 206 -13.54 14.22 -2.53
N ARG A 207 -13.61 15.43 -3.09
CA ARG A 207 -12.93 15.74 -4.36
C ARG A 207 -11.40 15.61 -4.26
N GLY A 208 -10.82 16.05 -3.13
CA GLY A 208 -9.40 15.82 -2.83
C GLY A 208 -9.05 14.34 -2.73
N LEU A 209 -9.89 13.53 -2.07
CA LEU A 209 -9.70 12.07 -1.97
C LEU A 209 -9.82 11.38 -3.33
N LEU A 210 -10.72 11.84 -4.22
CA LEU A 210 -10.79 11.34 -5.61
C LEU A 210 -9.48 11.58 -6.35
N VAL A 211 -8.96 12.80 -6.31
CA VAL A 211 -7.65 13.13 -6.91
C VAL A 211 -6.57 12.23 -6.33
N THR A 212 -6.47 12.13 -5.01
CA THR A 212 -5.45 11.31 -4.35
C THR A 212 -5.55 9.84 -4.74
N ASN A 213 -6.74 9.25 -4.65
CA ASN A 213 -6.93 7.83 -4.95
C ASN A 213 -6.60 7.51 -6.41
N LEU A 214 -7.05 8.33 -7.34
CA LEU A 214 -6.86 8.09 -8.77
C LEU A 214 -5.42 8.38 -9.21
N VAL A 215 -4.77 9.43 -8.70
CA VAL A 215 -3.34 9.69 -8.96
C VAL A 215 -2.46 8.56 -8.40
N ALA A 216 -2.77 8.06 -7.19
CA ALA A 216 -2.04 6.92 -6.63
C ALA A 216 -2.15 5.66 -7.51
N LEU A 217 -3.37 5.34 -7.96
CA LEU A 217 -3.63 4.24 -8.90
C LEU A 217 -2.91 4.46 -10.24
N HIS A 218 -2.96 5.69 -10.76
CA HIS A 218 -2.34 6.05 -12.03
C HIS A 218 -0.81 5.87 -12.00
N ILE A 219 -0.13 6.36 -10.96
CA ILE A 219 1.30 6.15 -10.79
C ILE A 219 1.60 4.66 -10.58
N LYS A 220 0.83 3.98 -9.71
CA LYS A 220 1.08 2.58 -9.34
C LYS A 220 0.94 1.62 -10.52
N ARG A 221 0.08 1.88 -11.50
CA ARG A 221 -0.08 1.02 -12.68
C ARG A 221 1.20 0.85 -13.49
N PHE A 222 2.03 1.91 -13.57
CA PHE A 222 3.31 1.86 -14.28
C PHE A 222 4.41 1.15 -13.49
N ILE A 223 4.34 1.22 -12.15
CA ILE A 223 5.24 0.51 -11.24
C ILE A 223 4.96 -1.00 -11.25
N GLY A 224 3.68 -1.38 -11.43
CA GLY A 224 3.22 -2.76 -11.35
C GLY A 224 2.72 -3.14 -9.95
N ARG A 225 2.07 -4.31 -9.82
CA ARG A 225 1.42 -4.75 -8.57
C ARG A 225 2.43 -5.03 -7.47
N LEU A 226 3.45 -5.83 -7.77
CA LEU A 226 4.56 -6.15 -6.89
C LEU A 226 5.85 -5.62 -7.50
N SER A 227 6.65 -4.95 -6.72
CA SER A 227 7.94 -4.38 -7.12
C SER A 227 8.74 -4.02 -5.88
N ALA A 228 10.07 -4.11 -5.96
CA ALA A 228 10.95 -3.53 -4.95
C ALA A 228 10.78 -2.01 -4.82
N PHE A 229 10.15 -1.34 -5.78
CA PHE A 229 9.75 0.05 -5.63
C PHE A 229 8.54 0.17 -4.70
N CYS A 230 8.72 0.84 -3.57
CA CYS A 230 7.70 0.90 -2.53
C CYS A 230 6.42 1.62 -3.00
N GLY A 231 5.28 0.93 -2.92
CA GLY A 231 3.99 1.47 -3.34
C GLY A 231 3.52 2.69 -2.53
N VAL A 232 4.02 2.88 -1.29
CA VAL A 232 3.68 4.07 -0.50
C VAL A 232 4.23 5.36 -1.11
N THR A 233 5.24 5.29 -1.99
CA THR A 233 5.70 6.43 -2.77
C THR A 233 4.57 6.99 -3.62
N SER A 234 3.85 6.15 -4.38
CA SER A 234 2.71 6.58 -5.18
C SER A 234 1.62 7.24 -4.32
N ALA A 235 1.31 6.63 -3.18
CA ALA A 235 0.28 7.13 -2.27
C ALA A 235 0.68 8.46 -1.59
N GLY A 236 1.93 8.62 -1.17
CA GLY A 236 2.43 9.84 -0.56
C GLY A 236 2.50 11.00 -1.56
N VAL A 237 2.98 10.75 -2.78
CA VAL A 237 2.96 11.71 -3.90
C VAL A 237 1.53 12.16 -4.19
N ALA A 238 0.61 11.19 -4.31
CA ALA A 238 -0.80 11.47 -4.56
C ALA A 238 -1.47 12.24 -3.42
N ALA A 239 -1.09 12.00 -2.16
CA ALA A 239 -1.58 12.79 -1.02
C ALA A 239 -1.18 14.27 -1.17
N GLY A 240 0.04 14.56 -1.63
CA GLY A 240 0.47 15.91 -1.97
C GLY A 240 -0.41 16.55 -3.07
N ALA A 241 -0.71 15.79 -4.12
CA ALA A 241 -1.60 16.24 -5.22
C ALA A 241 -3.02 16.53 -4.72
N GLY A 242 -3.60 15.67 -3.87
CA GLY A 242 -4.92 15.89 -3.28
C GLY A 242 -4.97 17.08 -2.33
N ILE A 243 -3.93 17.31 -1.53
CA ILE A 243 -3.79 18.50 -0.70
C ILE A 243 -3.73 19.76 -1.58
N CYS A 244 -2.90 19.73 -2.63
CA CYS A 244 -2.83 20.82 -3.62
C CYS A 244 -4.20 21.12 -4.23
N TYR A 245 -4.93 20.08 -4.63
CA TYR A 245 -6.29 20.22 -5.18
C TYR A 245 -7.25 20.88 -4.18
N MET A 246 -7.26 20.44 -2.91
CA MET A 246 -8.15 21.02 -1.89
C MET A 246 -7.84 22.51 -1.63
N GLU A 247 -6.58 22.91 -1.75
CA GLU A 247 -6.14 24.30 -1.50
C GLU A 247 -6.32 25.21 -2.71
N THR A 248 -6.17 24.70 -3.95
CA THR A 248 -5.99 25.56 -5.12
C THR A 248 -6.93 25.28 -6.28
N LYS A 249 -7.36 24.04 -6.47
CA LYS A 249 -8.06 23.56 -7.66
C LYS A 249 -7.34 23.96 -8.97
N ASP A 250 -6.02 23.91 -8.97
CA ASP A 250 -5.16 24.32 -10.08
C ASP A 250 -4.39 23.09 -10.62
N LEU A 251 -4.65 22.73 -11.88
CA LEU A 251 -4.06 21.58 -12.53
C LEU A 251 -2.53 21.72 -12.68
N ASP A 252 -2.04 22.89 -13.08
CA ASP A 252 -0.60 23.14 -13.26
C ASP A 252 0.16 22.95 -11.93
N LEU A 253 -0.41 23.45 -10.83
CA LEU A 253 0.19 23.24 -9.50
C LEU A 253 0.14 21.78 -9.05
N ILE A 254 -0.90 21.03 -9.43
CA ILE A 254 -1.01 19.59 -9.14
C ILE A 254 0.08 18.83 -9.89
N GLU A 255 0.25 19.08 -11.19
CA GLU A 255 1.27 18.42 -12.02
C GLU A 255 2.68 18.72 -11.48
N LYS A 256 2.98 19.97 -11.14
CA LYS A 256 4.24 20.37 -10.49
C LYS A 256 4.43 19.70 -9.12
N THR A 257 3.37 19.60 -8.34
CA THR A 257 3.39 18.88 -7.04
C THR A 257 3.78 17.42 -7.22
N ILE A 258 3.16 16.73 -8.18
CA ILE A 258 3.46 15.32 -8.49
C ILE A 258 4.92 15.19 -8.95
N GLY A 259 5.37 16.03 -9.89
CA GLY A 259 6.73 16.03 -10.40
C GLY A 259 7.77 16.21 -9.30
N ASN A 260 7.62 17.27 -8.49
CA ASN A 260 8.50 17.56 -7.36
C ASN A 260 8.52 16.39 -6.35
N ALA A 261 7.35 15.88 -5.98
CA ALA A 261 7.24 14.79 -5.00
C ALA A 261 7.85 13.47 -5.50
N LEU A 262 7.70 13.14 -6.78
CA LEU A 262 8.34 11.98 -7.41
C LEU A 262 9.86 12.10 -7.38
N MET A 263 10.42 13.27 -7.64
CA MET A 263 11.88 13.46 -7.57
C MET A 263 12.41 13.33 -6.15
N ILE A 264 11.64 13.71 -5.13
CA ILE A 264 12.04 13.58 -3.73
C ILE A 264 11.95 12.11 -3.26
N ALA A 265 10.88 11.40 -3.62
CA ALA A 265 10.54 10.09 -3.02
C ALA A 265 10.91 8.87 -3.87
N SER A 266 11.38 9.05 -5.14
CA SER A 266 11.78 7.92 -5.99
C SER A 266 13.01 7.22 -5.44
N GLY A 267 12.98 5.87 -5.43
CA GLY A 267 14.08 5.06 -4.90
C GLY A 267 13.84 4.42 -3.53
N MET A 268 12.67 4.61 -2.92
CA MET A 268 12.32 3.92 -1.68
C MET A 268 12.08 2.42 -1.95
N ILE A 269 12.89 1.57 -1.32
CA ILE A 269 12.81 0.11 -1.51
C ILE A 269 11.72 -0.48 -0.61
N CYS A 270 10.91 -1.39 -1.19
CA CYS A 270 9.97 -2.24 -0.47
C CYS A 270 10.68 -3.53 -0.04
N ASP A 271 10.68 -3.80 1.24
CA ASP A 271 11.25 -5.00 1.88
C ASP A 271 10.16 -5.83 2.60
N GLY A 272 8.94 -5.78 2.07
CA GLY A 272 7.76 -6.47 2.60
C GLY A 272 7.01 -5.70 3.68
N ALA A 273 5.94 -6.31 4.20
CA ALA A 273 5.08 -5.74 5.24
C ALA A 273 5.77 -5.82 6.61
N LYS A 274 6.32 -4.72 7.07
CA LYS A 274 7.14 -4.62 8.29
C LYS A 274 6.79 -3.36 9.10
N ALA A 275 7.23 -3.32 10.36
CA ALA A 275 7.09 -2.13 11.21
C ALA A 275 7.72 -0.87 10.57
N SER A 276 8.78 -1.03 9.77
CA SER A 276 9.42 0.06 9.02
C SER A 276 8.50 0.75 8.00
N CYS A 277 7.38 0.13 7.62
CA CYS A 277 6.40 0.75 6.72
C CYS A 277 5.85 2.07 7.26
N ALA A 278 5.64 2.18 8.57
CA ALA A 278 5.16 3.41 9.19
C ALA A 278 6.10 4.60 8.94
N ALA A 279 7.41 4.39 9.09
CA ALA A 279 8.41 5.42 8.81
C ALA A 279 8.51 5.74 7.30
N LYS A 280 8.43 4.72 6.44
CA LYS A 280 8.40 4.91 4.98
C LYS A 280 7.17 5.73 4.54
N ILE A 281 6.01 5.49 5.16
CA ILE A 281 4.79 6.27 4.93
C ILE A 281 4.99 7.72 5.36
N ALA A 282 5.50 7.96 6.56
CA ALA A 282 5.79 9.33 7.02
C ALA A 282 6.69 10.09 6.03
N THR A 283 7.74 9.43 5.54
CA THR A 283 8.66 9.99 4.54
C THR A 283 7.98 10.27 3.21
N ALA A 284 7.14 9.36 2.71
CA ALA A 284 6.44 9.54 1.44
C ALA A 284 5.39 10.66 1.51
N VAL A 285 4.64 10.77 2.61
CA VAL A 285 3.71 11.87 2.86
C VAL A 285 4.46 13.20 2.94
N ASP A 286 5.60 13.22 3.63
CA ASP A 286 6.45 14.39 3.74
C ASP A 286 6.97 14.87 2.38
N ALA A 287 7.34 13.95 1.50
CA ALA A 287 7.73 14.24 0.13
C ALA A 287 6.56 14.83 -0.68
N GLY A 288 5.35 14.29 -0.55
CA GLY A 288 4.15 14.83 -1.17
C GLY A 288 3.85 16.27 -0.74
N ILE A 289 3.87 16.53 0.56
CA ILE A 289 3.66 17.88 1.12
C ILE A 289 4.78 18.84 0.69
N SER A 290 6.04 18.36 0.67
CA SER A 290 7.18 19.15 0.20
C SER A 290 7.02 19.52 -1.28
N GLY A 291 6.59 18.57 -2.11
CA GLY A 291 6.29 18.81 -3.52
C GLY A 291 5.25 19.91 -3.72
N TYR A 292 4.17 19.86 -2.92
CA TYR A 292 3.15 20.92 -2.94
C TYR A 292 3.72 22.28 -2.51
N TYR A 293 4.48 22.35 -1.41
CA TYR A 293 5.04 23.62 -0.98
C TYR A 293 6.06 24.21 -1.97
N LEU A 294 6.84 23.38 -2.65
CA LEU A 294 7.70 23.82 -3.75
C LEU A 294 6.86 24.43 -4.88
N ALA A 295 5.81 23.73 -5.34
CA ALA A 295 4.93 24.20 -6.40
C ALA A 295 4.25 25.53 -6.02
N LYS A 296 3.66 25.60 -4.82
CA LYS A 296 2.99 26.80 -4.29
C LYS A 296 3.89 28.03 -4.22
N ASN A 297 5.17 27.84 -3.96
CA ASN A 297 6.16 28.93 -3.90
C ASN A 297 6.88 29.16 -5.23
N ASN A 298 6.41 28.55 -6.31
CA ASN A 298 7.03 28.62 -7.64
C ASN A 298 8.53 28.28 -7.63
N ARG A 299 8.88 27.22 -6.86
CA ARG A 299 10.23 26.66 -6.70
C ARG A 299 10.20 25.19 -7.09
N ASN A 300 10.19 24.93 -8.39
CA ASN A 300 10.06 23.58 -8.92
C ASN A 300 11.42 23.04 -9.36
N PHE A 301 11.58 21.71 -9.35
CA PHE A 301 12.60 21.09 -10.17
C PHE A 301 12.23 21.28 -11.65
N GLU A 302 13.23 21.30 -12.51
CA GLU A 302 13.05 21.56 -13.94
C GLU A 302 13.24 20.27 -14.75
N ALA A 303 12.66 20.24 -15.95
CA ALA A 303 12.87 19.13 -16.87
C ALA A 303 14.37 18.92 -17.15
N GLY A 304 14.82 17.67 -17.03
CA GLY A 304 16.25 17.33 -17.07
C GLY A 304 16.90 17.21 -15.68
N ASP A 305 16.24 17.62 -14.62
CA ASP A 305 16.65 17.28 -13.25
C ASP A 305 16.37 15.81 -12.98
N GLY A 306 17.36 14.96 -13.23
CA GLY A 306 17.24 13.53 -13.06
C GLY A 306 16.21 12.88 -14.01
N LEU A 307 15.13 12.33 -13.46
CA LEU A 307 14.08 11.61 -14.22
C LEU A 307 12.90 12.52 -14.60
N LEU A 308 12.90 13.79 -14.19
CA LEU A 308 11.82 14.72 -14.48
C LEU A 308 11.83 15.10 -15.97
N LYS A 309 10.63 15.07 -16.57
CA LYS A 309 10.35 15.49 -17.95
C LYS A 309 9.50 16.75 -17.98
N ASP A 310 9.36 17.36 -19.15
CA ASP A 310 8.46 18.51 -19.36
C ASP A 310 6.98 18.12 -19.15
N ASP A 311 6.62 16.91 -19.55
CA ASP A 311 5.29 16.33 -19.39
C ASP A 311 5.23 15.45 -18.16
N ILE A 312 4.21 15.65 -17.31
CA ILE A 312 4.04 14.87 -16.07
C ILE A 312 3.76 13.39 -16.37
N GLU A 313 3.04 13.10 -17.45
CA GLU A 313 2.75 11.72 -17.84
C GLU A 313 4.02 10.98 -18.29
N GLU A 314 4.92 11.65 -18.99
CA GLU A 314 6.23 11.11 -19.33
C GLU A 314 7.10 10.88 -18.09
N THR A 315 7.02 11.78 -17.12
CA THR A 315 7.70 11.63 -15.82
C THR A 315 7.20 10.38 -15.09
N ILE A 316 5.87 10.22 -14.97
CA ILE A 316 5.24 9.06 -14.33
C ILE A 316 5.64 7.76 -15.04
N ARG A 317 5.63 7.74 -16.38
CA ARG A 317 6.07 6.56 -17.16
C ARG A 317 7.56 6.26 -16.95
N SER A 318 8.41 7.29 -16.89
CA SER A 318 9.85 7.13 -16.65
C SER A 318 10.14 6.51 -15.28
N ILE A 319 9.47 6.99 -14.23
CA ILE A 319 9.56 6.41 -12.88
C ILE A 319 9.04 4.96 -12.87
N GLY A 320 7.90 4.74 -13.54
CA GLY A 320 7.33 3.39 -13.69
C GLY A 320 8.28 2.43 -14.40
N TYR A 321 8.97 2.87 -15.44
CA TYR A 321 9.95 2.07 -16.16
C TYR A 321 11.15 1.69 -15.27
N VAL A 322 11.69 2.66 -14.51
CA VAL A 322 12.75 2.38 -13.54
C VAL A 322 12.28 1.38 -12.47
N ALA A 323 11.06 1.56 -11.97
CA ALA A 323 10.48 0.68 -10.95
C ALA A 323 10.22 -0.73 -11.48
N LYS A 324 9.66 -0.86 -12.68
CA LYS A 324 9.24 -2.14 -13.26
C LYS A 324 10.40 -2.92 -13.88
N GLU A 325 11.23 -2.25 -14.68
CA GLU A 325 12.32 -2.90 -15.41
C GLU A 325 13.66 -2.79 -14.67
N GLY A 326 13.96 -1.59 -14.14
CA GLY A 326 15.24 -1.35 -13.45
C GLY A 326 15.37 -2.04 -12.11
N MET A 327 14.26 -2.36 -11.43
CA MET A 327 14.30 -3.00 -10.11
C MET A 327 14.03 -4.51 -10.13
N LYS A 328 13.96 -5.19 -11.28
CA LYS A 328 13.77 -6.65 -11.36
C LYS A 328 14.82 -7.44 -10.57
N GLU A 329 16.08 -7.13 -10.77
CA GLU A 329 17.19 -7.73 -10.01
C GLU A 329 17.08 -7.38 -8.51
N THR A 330 16.67 -6.15 -8.21
CA THR A 330 16.49 -5.69 -6.83
C THR A 330 15.39 -6.50 -6.12
N ASP A 331 14.29 -6.84 -6.80
CA ASP A 331 13.23 -7.71 -6.28
C ASP A 331 13.81 -9.07 -5.83
N ILE A 332 14.58 -9.71 -6.70
CA ILE A 332 15.19 -11.01 -6.43
C ILE A 332 16.18 -10.92 -5.26
N ILE A 333 17.03 -9.89 -5.26
CA ILE A 333 18.03 -9.67 -4.19
C ILE A 333 17.33 -9.42 -2.85
N VAL A 334 16.30 -8.59 -2.81
CA VAL A 334 15.53 -8.30 -1.60
C VAL A 334 14.86 -9.57 -1.07
N LEU A 335 14.18 -10.35 -1.93
CA LEU A 335 13.55 -11.61 -1.55
C LEU A 335 14.55 -12.60 -0.99
N ASN A 336 15.67 -12.83 -1.65
CA ASN A 336 16.73 -13.74 -1.19
C ASN A 336 17.32 -13.27 0.15
N THR A 337 17.54 -11.96 0.30
CA THR A 337 18.04 -11.39 1.56
C THR A 337 17.02 -11.62 2.70
N MET A 338 15.74 -11.40 2.44
CA MET A 338 14.69 -11.62 3.45
C MET A 338 14.58 -13.09 3.83
N LEU A 339 14.65 -14.02 2.86
CA LEU A 339 14.59 -15.46 3.11
C LEU A 339 15.79 -15.95 3.92
N SER A 340 16.99 -15.42 3.67
CA SER A 340 18.18 -15.78 4.46
C SER A 340 18.04 -15.42 5.93
N LEU A 341 17.30 -14.35 6.25
CA LEU A 341 17.02 -13.92 7.63
C LEU A 341 15.94 -14.77 8.33
N ILE A 342 15.02 -15.37 7.59
CA ILE A 342 14.00 -16.28 8.14
C ILE A 342 14.67 -17.53 8.74
N HIS A 343 15.74 -18.00 8.15
CA HIS A 343 16.50 -19.15 8.65
C HIS A 343 17.48 -18.83 9.79
N ILE A 344 17.75 -17.54 10.06
CA ILE A 344 18.73 -17.09 11.07
C ILE A 344 18.04 -16.53 12.33
N SER A 345 16.84 -15.96 12.20
CA SER A 345 16.13 -15.34 13.32
C SER A 345 15.21 -16.33 14.01
N GLU A 346 15.29 -16.38 15.34
CA GLU A 346 14.32 -17.10 16.17
C GLU A 346 12.86 -16.82 15.72
N PRO A 347 11.95 -17.81 15.82
CA PRO A 347 10.57 -17.73 15.33
C PRO A 347 9.69 -16.84 16.21
N THR A 348 10.06 -15.56 16.38
CA THR A 348 9.38 -14.62 17.28
C THR A 348 8.52 -13.58 16.57
N ARG A 349 8.47 -13.58 15.23
CA ARG A 349 7.58 -12.69 14.47
C ARG A 349 6.58 -13.49 13.65
N LEU A 350 5.30 -13.36 13.99
CA LEU A 350 4.21 -13.69 13.10
C LEU A 350 4.43 -12.93 11.77
N LEU A 351 4.58 -13.67 10.69
CA LEU A 351 4.47 -13.10 9.35
C LEU A 351 3.05 -12.56 9.25
N SER A 352 2.88 -11.25 9.33
CA SER A 352 1.60 -10.63 8.98
C SER A 352 1.44 -10.80 7.47
N ILE A 353 0.66 -11.78 7.08
CA ILE A 353 0.23 -11.95 5.70
C ILE A 353 -0.82 -10.87 5.47
N SER A 354 -0.49 -9.88 4.68
CA SER A 354 -1.42 -8.83 4.23
C SER A 354 -2.03 -9.20 2.89
#